data_3ff28f7c5761f75a7ec145b1c8fc09ed
#
_entry.id   3ff28f7c5761f75a7ec145b1c8fc09ed
#
_cell.length_a   1.000
_cell.length_b   1.000
_cell.length_c   1.000
_cell.angle_alpha   90.00
_cell.angle_beta   90.00
_cell.angle_gamma   90.00
#
_symmetry.space_group_name_H-M   'P 1'
#
loop_
_entity.id
_entity.type
_entity.pdbx_description
1 polymer ?
#
loop_
_entity_poly.entity_id
_entity_poly.type
_entity_poly.pdbx_seq_one_letter_code
_entity_poly.pdbx_strand_id
1 'polypeptide(L)'
;MSKPKTDKKLLDRLDRVAELIEKTGLSVIGQRVRRLRDAQGVSIRDVADKAEISKNSIVRLEQGRGTQPITILRVCSTLGVHVERLAEPSSEDVVAITHKNKDDHWFDMADMGSRPLLNAKKPITLKQRKQAVASGASVPINLLKSRLPGGKFLPSVLEIYQSSPVRNHVGEEFAYVLEGEGIITVGNKKHRLKQGESITFWSAEPHSYAPADPKKVPVRILSLRIDG
;
A
#
# COMPACT_ATOMS: atom_id res chain seq x y z
N MET A 1 -19.73 43.42 1.78
CA MET A 1 -19.07 42.29 2.45
C MET A 1 -19.14 41.04 1.57
N SER A 2 -18.04 40.69 0.95
CA SER A 2 -17.95 39.54 0.04
C SER A 2 -17.99 38.24 0.87
N LYS A 3 -18.93 37.32 0.56
CA LYS A 3 -18.98 35.98 1.15
C LYS A 3 -17.66 35.26 0.83
N PRO A 4 -17.01 34.61 1.81
CA PRO A 4 -15.81 33.83 1.53
C PRO A 4 -16.15 32.74 0.50
N LYS A 5 -15.38 32.67 -0.57
CA LYS A 5 -15.45 31.56 -1.54
C LYS A 5 -15.09 30.28 -0.78
N THR A 6 -16.09 29.50 -0.38
CA THR A 6 -15.87 28.16 0.18
C THR A 6 -15.12 27.37 -0.89
N ASP A 7 -13.98 26.83 -0.51
CA ASP A 7 -13.11 26.09 -1.41
C ASP A 7 -13.89 24.91 -2.02
N LYS A 8 -14.12 24.93 -3.33
CA LYS A 8 -14.84 23.89 -4.06
C LYS A 8 -14.33 22.49 -3.71
N LYS A 9 -13.02 22.36 -3.52
CA LYS A 9 -12.36 21.11 -3.12
C LYS A 9 -12.80 20.63 -1.72
N LEU A 10 -13.06 21.55 -0.79
CA LEU A 10 -13.58 21.19 0.53
C LEU A 10 -15.03 20.72 0.45
N LEU A 11 -15.87 21.39 -0.34
CA LEU A 11 -17.25 20.97 -0.56
C LEU A 11 -17.32 19.57 -1.16
N ASP A 12 -16.57 19.29 -2.22
CA ASP A 12 -16.49 17.95 -2.83
C ASP A 12 -16.08 16.87 -1.82
N ARG A 13 -15.19 17.20 -0.88
CA ARG A 13 -14.79 16.26 0.20
C ARG A 13 -15.88 16.05 1.24
N LEU A 14 -16.62 17.09 1.60
CA LEU A 14 -17.74 16.99 2.53
C LEU A 14 -18.89 16.16 1.96
N ASP A 15 -19.20 16.35 0.68
CA ASP A 15 -20.22 15.58 -0.03
C ASP A 15 -19.86 14.08 -0.07
N ARG A 16 -18.60 13.74 -0.37
CA ARG A 16 -18.12 12.35 -0.30
C ARG A 16 -18.27 11.74 1.09
N VAL A 17 -17.99 12.50 2.15
CA VAL A 17 -18.19 12.02 3.52
C VAL A 17 -19.66 11.80 3.83
N ALA A 18 -20.54 12.68 3.36
CA ALA A 18 -21.98 12.53 3.52
C ALA A 18 -22.50 11.25 2.84
N GLU A 19 -22.11 11.02 1.57
CA GLU A 19 -22.41 9.78 0.83
C GLU A 19 -21.90 8.53 1.57
N LEU A 20 -20.71 8.63 2.12
CA LEU A 20 -20.07 7.56 2.88
C LEU A 20 -20.83 7.23 4.16
N ILE A 21 -21.29 8.25 4.87
CA ILE A 21 -22.14 8.08 6.06
C ILE A 21 -23.45 7.38 5.68
N GLU A 22 -24.08 7.81 4.61
CA GLU A 22 -25.33 7.23 4.12
C GLU A 22 -25.17 5.76 3.73
N LYS A 23 -24.11 5.43 3.02
CA LYS A 23 -23.84 4.07 2.54
C LYS A 23 -23.41 3.11 3.66
N THR A 24 -22.58 3.58 4.60
CA THR A 24 -21.90 2.71 5.59
C THR A 24 -22.64 2.70 6.94
N GLY A 25 -23.32 3.77 7.27
CA GLY A 25 -23.92 3.99 8.58
C GLY A 25 -22.96 4.59 9.60
N LEU A 26 -23.42 5.60 10.31
CA LEU A 26 -22.61 6.37 11.26
C LEU A 26 -22.08 5.52 12.43
N SER A 27 -22.86 4.51 12.86
CA SER A 27 -22.45 3.58 13.92
C SER A 27 -21.19 2.79 13.53
N VAL A 28 -21.14 2.28 12.30
CA VAL A 28 -19.99 1.53 11.78
C VAL A 28 -18.77 2.45 11.65
N ILE A 29 -18.98 3.65 11.13
CA ILE A 29 -17.92 4.66 11.00
C ILE A 29 -17.34 5.01 12.38
N GLY A 30 -18.21 5.23 13.37
CA GLY A 30 -17.79 5.57 14.73
C GLY A 30 -16.96 4.47 15.40
N GLN A 31 -17.40 3.21 15.27
CA GLN A 31 -16.65 2.06 15.79
C GLN A 31 -15.26 1.94 15.14
N ARG A 32 -15.15 2.20 13.83
CA ARG A 32 -13.88 2.15 13.11
C ARG A 32 -12.95 3.29 13.53
N VAL A 33 -13.49 4.49 13.73
CA VAL A 33 -12.72 5.62 14.28
C VAL A 33 -12.16 5.26 15.65
N ARG A 34 -12.99 4.76 16.56
CA ARG A 34 -12.55 4.31 17.87
C ARG A 34 -11.45 3.28 17.81
N ARG A 35 -11.61 2.25 16.98
CA ARG A 35 -10.60 1.22 16.79
C ARG A 35 -9.27 1.78 16.29
N LEU A 36 -9.29 2.68 15.29
CA LEU A 36 -8.09 3.32 14.77
C LEU A 36 -7.37 4.14 15.84
N ARG A 37 -8.13 4.90 16.63
CA ARG A 37 -7.59 5.67 17.74
C ARG A 37 -6.97 4.77 18.81
N ASP A 38 -7.68 3.72 19.24
CA ASP A 38 -7.19 2.77 20.24
C ASP A 38 -5.94 2.02 19.76
N ALA A 39 -5.89 1.62 18.48
CA ALA A 39 -4.75 0.95 17.88
C ALA A 39 -3.49 1.85 17.81
N GLN A 40 -3.69 3.18 17.71
CA GLN A 40 -2.59 4.16 17.75
C GLN A 40 -2.21 4.58 19.19
N GLY A 41 -2.91 4.07 20.21
CA GLY A 41 -2.68 4.46 21.61
C GLY A 41 -3.00 5.93 21.92
N VAL A 42 -3.83 6.58 21.08
CA VAL A 42 -4.13 8.01 21.20
C VAL A 42 -5.38 8.22 22.05
N SER A 43 -5.35 9.13 23.01
CA SER A 43 -6.52 9.42 23.85
C SER A 43 -7.58 10.24 23.10
N ILE A 44 -8.84 10.17 23.54
CA ILE A 44 -9.91 11.04 23.05
C ILE A 44 -9.54 12.52 23.16
N ARG A 45 -8.82 12.90 24.23
CA ARG A 45 -8.38 14.25 24.45
C ARG A 45 -7.36 14.71 23.39
N ASP A 46 -6.36 13.90 23.13
CA ASP A 46 -5.34 14.23 22.16
C ASP A 46 -5.90 14.38 20.74
N VAL A 47 -6.83 13.50 20.37
CA VAL A 47 -7.52 13.61 19.07
C VAL A 47 -8.38 14.87 19.02
N ALA A 48 -9.12 15.18 20.09
CA ALA A 48 -9.97 16.37 20.16
C ALA A 48 -9.15 17.66 20.04
N ASP A 49 -8.05 17.73 20.79
CA ASP A 49 -7.15 18.90 20.79
C ASP A 49 -6.48 19.09 19.42
N LYS A 50 -5.95 18.01 18.80
CA LYS A 50 -5.32 18.07 17.48
C LYS A 50 -6.31 18.32 16.33
N ALA A 51 -7.53 17.80 16.43
CA ALA A 51 -8.58 18.00 15.44
C ALA A 51 -9.33 19.33 15.61
N GLU A 52 -9.02 20.10 16.66
CA GLU A 52 -9.70 21.36 17.03
C GLU A 52 -11.23 21.18 17.16
N ILE A 53 -11.65 20.13 17.86
CA ILE A 53 -13.06 19.85 18.14
C ILE A 53 -13.25 19.47 19.61
N SER A 54 -14.50 19.50 20.08
CA SER A 54 -14.78 19.12 21.47
C SER A 54 -14.62 17.62 21.71
N LYS A 55 -14.20 17.22 22.91
CA LYS A 55 -14.19 15.80 23.33
C LYS A 55 -15.53 15.14 23.13
N ASN A 56 -16.62 15.86 23.41
CA ASN A 56 -17.98 15.34 23.24
C ASN A 56 -18.27 15.02 21.76
N SER A 57 -17.68 15.76 20.82
CA SER A 57 -17.79 15.47 19.38
C SER A 57 -17.15 14.13 19.03
N ILE A 58 -15.97 13.82 19.60
CA ILE A 58 -15.30 12.52 19.41
C ILE A 58 -16.15 11.40 20.03
N VAL A 59 -16.58 11.58 21.28
CA VAL A 59 -17.40 10.56 21.97
C VAL A 59 -18.68 10.27 21.19
N ARG A 60 -19.38 11.30 20.72
CA ARG A 60 -20.61 11.14 19.91
C ARG A 60 -20.31 10.41 18.59
N LEU A 61 -19.22 10.78 17.91
CA LEU A 61 -18.79 10.11 16.69
C LEU A 61 -18.51 8.62 16.95
N GLU A 62 -17.71 8.29 17.96
CA GLU A 62 -17.36 6.90 18.29
C GLU A 62 -18.55 6.05 18.75
N GLN A 63 -19.58 6.70 19.28
CA GLN A 63 -20.86 6.05 19.64
C GLN A 63 -21.84 5.96 18.46
N GLY A 64 -21.47 6.41 17.27
CA GLY A 64 -22.36 6.43 16.11
C GLY A 64 -23.52 7.40 16.23
N ARG A 65 -23.41 8.41 17.11
CA ARG A 65 -24.41 9.46 17.27
C ARG A 65 -24.15 10.60 16.30
N GLY A 66 -25.19 11.34 15.94
CA GLY A 66 -25.14 12.38 14.92
C GLY A 66 -23.90 13.28 15.01
N THR A 67 -23.17 13.39 13.91
CA THR A 67 -21.98 14.21 13.73
C THR A 67 -22.00 14.86 12.35
N GLN A 68 -21.23 15.92 12.17
CA GLN A 68 -21.11 16.60 10.88
C GLN A 68 -19.98 15.98 10.04
N PRO A 69 -20.09 15.93 8.70
CA PRO A 69 -19.04 15.44 7.82
C PRO A 69 -17.66 16.06 8.08
N ILE A 70 -17.59 17.35 8.37
CA ILE A 70 -16.34 18.06 8.69
C ILE A 70 -15.64 17.49 9.93
N THR A 71 -16.40 17.02 10.93
CA THR A 71 -15.85 16.39 12.13
C THR A 71 -15.11 15.09 11.77
N ILE A 72 -15.73 14.27 10.92
CA ILE A 72 -15.10 13.02 10.44
C ILE A 72 -13.81 13.32 9.67
N LEU A 73 -13.83 14.30 8.77
CA LEU A 73 -12.62 14.71 8.02
C LEU A 73 -11.49 15.14 8.95
N ARG A 74 -11.76 15.97 9.96
CA ARG A 74 -10.76 16.42 10.92
C ARG A 74 -10.17 15.29 11.74
N VAL A 75 -11.03 14.37 12.21
CA VAL A 75 -10.58 13.18 12.95
C VAL A 75 -9.74 12.28 12.08
N CYS A 76 -10.15 12.00 10.85
CA CYS A 76 -9.37 11.20 9.89
C CYS A 76 -8.00 11.83 9.63
N SER A 77 -7.96 13.15 9.41
CA SER A 77 -6.71 13.88 9.22
C SER A 77 -5.79 13.75 10.43
N THR A 78 -6.33 13.87 11.65
CA THR A 78 -5.57 13.73 12.90
C THR A 78 -5.02 12.32 13.09
N LEU A 79 -5.78 11.29 12.71
CA LEU A 79 -5.39 9.89 12.80
C LEU A 79 -4.53 9.44 11.60
N GLY A 80 -4.25 10.33 10.64
CA GLY A 80 -3.44 10.03 9.46
C GLY A 80 -4.09 9.01 8.52
N VAL A 81 -5.42 8.96 8.44
CA VAL A 81 -6.14 8.02 7.59
C VAL A 81 -7.04 8.74 6.59
N HIS A 82 -7.24 8.14 5.43
CA HIS A 82 -8.22 8.61 4.45
C HIS A 82 -9.62 8.23 4.89
N VAL A 83 -10.60 9.11 4.61
CA VAL A 83 -12.00 8.90 5.01
C VAL A 83 -12.60 7.67 4.33
N GLU A 84 -12.19 7.36 3.12
CA GLU A 84 -12.60 6.19 2.34
C GLU A 84 -12.30 4.87 3.09
N ARG A 85 -11.26 4.86 3.92
CA ARG A 85 -10.94 3.71 4.78
C ARG A 85 -12.05 3.38 5.79
N LEU A 86 -12.85 4.36 6.14
CA LEU A 86 -14.02 4.16 7.02
C LEU A 86 -15.23 3.60 6.28
N ALA A 87 -15.23 3.63 4.94
CA ALA A 87 -16.32 3.16 4.09
C ALA A 87 -16.14 1.78 3.50
N GLU A 88 -14.90 1.33 3.43
CA GLU A 88 -14.66 0.02 2.85
C GLU A 88 -15.56 -1.00 3.52
N PRO A 89 -16.29 -1.84 2.72
CA PRO A 89 -17.05 -2.92 3.31
C PRO A 89 -16.09 -3.66 4.21
N SER A 90 -16.34 -3.65 5.50
CA SER A 90 -15.62 -4.49 6.39
C SER A 90 -15.88 -5.94 5.92
N SER A 91 -14.90 -6.56 5.33
CA SER A 91 -14.57 -7.84 5.87
C SER A 91 -14.35 -7.52 7.34
N GLU A 92 -15.39 -7.71 8.14
CA GLU A 92 -15.46 -7.27 9.52
C GLU A 92 -14.14 -7.65 10.15
N ASP A 93 -13.37 -6.61 10.55
CA ASP A 93 -12.21 -6.79 11.38
C ASP A 93 -10.94 -7.41 10.78
N VAL A 94 -10.65 -7.23 9.50
CA VAL A 94 -9.33 -7.60 8.98
C VAL A 94 -8.27 -6.69 9.59
N VAL A 95 -7.82 -7.04 10.78
CA VAL A 95 -6.69 -6.39 11.48
C VAL A 95 -5.37 -6.87 10.90
N ALA A 96 -5.36 -8.07 10.32
CA ALA A 96 -4.18 -8.67 9.72
C ALA A 96 -4.54 -9.61 8.58
N ILE A 97 -3.69 -9.66 7.58
CA ILE A 97 -3.78 -10.65 6.49
C ILE A 97 -2.48 -11.44 6.47
N THR A 98 -2.59 -12.75 6.45
CA THR A 98 -1.43 -13.64 6.32
C THR A 98 -1.34 -14.12 4.89
N HIS A 99 -0.19 -13.92 4.26
CA HIS A 99 0.19 -14.57 3.02
C HIS A 99 0.84 -15.92 3.33
N LYS A 100 0.44 -16.98 2.65
CA LYS A 100 1.03 -18.31 2.77
C LYS A 100 1.57 -18.74 1.41
N ASN A 101 2.60 -19.59 1.38
CA ASN A 101 3.22 -20.07 0.13
C ASN A 101 2.21 -20.72 -0.85
N LYS A 102 1.11 -21.30 -0.35
CA LYS A 102 0.03 -21.81 -1.20
C LYS A 102 -0.74 -20.71 -1.95
N ASP A 103 -0.61 -19.47 -1.49
CA ASP A 103 -1.25 -18.28 -2.06
C ASP A 103 -0.33 -17.54 -3.03
N ASP A 104 0.88 -18.07 -3.28
CA ASP A 104 1.84 -17.49 -4.21
C ASP A 104 1.26 -17.45 -5.62
N HIS A 105 1.23 -16.26 -6.19
CA HIS A 105 0.90 -16.01 -7.58
C HIS A 105 2.01 -15.23 -8.24
N TRP A 106 2.69 -15.88 -9.17
CA TRP A 106 3.80 -15.29 -9.89
C TRP A 106 3.33 -14.74 -11.25
N PHE A 107 3.75 -13.53 -11.52
CA PHE A 107 3.48 -12.79 -12.74
C PHE A 107 4.79 -12.42 -13.44
N ASP A 108 4.71 -11.99 -14.69
CA ASP A 108 5.83 -11.28 -15.33
C ASP A 108 5.72 -9.78 -15.02
N MET A 109 6.78 -9.17 -14.52
CA MET A 109 6.83 -7.72 -14.30
C MET A 109 6.55 -6.94 -15.59
N ALA A 110 6.91 -7.44 -16.76
CA ALA A 110 6.63 -6.79 -18.04
C ALA A 110 5.13 -6.57 -18.26
N ASP A 111 4.29 -7.51 -17.80
CA ASP A 111 2.83 -7.45 -17.91
C ASP A 111 2.15 -6.77 -16.70
N MET A 112 2.91 -6.19 -15.77
CA MET A 112 2.41 -5.52 -14.55
C MET A 112 1.43 -6.37 -13.74
N GLY A 113 1.62 -7.68 -13.72
CA GLY A 113 0.77 -8.62 -13.00
C GLY A 113 -0.57 -8.93 -13.68
N SER A 114 -0.79 -8.50 -14.92
CA SER A 114 -2.04 -8.76 -15.64
C SER A 114 -2.21 -10.22 -16.07
N ARG A 115 -1.10 -10.92 -16.29
CA ARG A 115 -1.09 -12.34 -16.66
C ARG A 115 -0.22 -13.16 -15.71
N PRO A 116 -0.70 -14.34 -15.26
CA PRO A 116 0.12 -15.28 -14.52
C PRO A 116 1.36 -15.67 -15.35
N LEU A 117 2.50 -15.82 -14.68
CA LEU A 117 3.75 -16.24 -15.31
C LEU A 117 3.60 -17.61 -16.03
N LEU A 118 2.82 -18.50 -15.42
CA LEU A 118 2.39 -19.78 -15.99
C LEU A 118 0.94 -20.04 -15.57
N ASN A 119 0.14 -20.64 -16.46
CA ASN A 119 -1.21 -21.11 -16.15
C ASN A 119 -1.16 -22.38 -15.28
N ALA A 120 -0.78 -22.22 -14.02
CA ALA A 120 -0.68 -23.32 -13.07
C ALA A 120 -1.75 -23.19 -11.99
N LYS A 121 -2.41 -24.32 -11.64
CA LYS A 121 -3.38 -24.39 -10.54
C LYS A 121 -2.70 -24.37 -9.15
N LYS A 122 -1.39 -24.56 -9.09
CA LYS A 122 -0.58 -24.60 -7.86
C LYS A 122 0.54 -23.58 -7.96
N PRO A 123 1.09 -23.11 -6.82
CA PRO A 123 2.28 -22.27 -6.84
C PRO A 123 3.39 -22.90 -7.67
N ILE A 124 3.97 -22.10 -8.55
CA ILE A 124 5.03 -22.57 -9.45
C ILE A 124 6.37 -22.64 -8.73
N THR A 125 7.14 -23.68 -9.03
CA THR A 125 8.45 -23.92 -8.42
C THR A 125 9.51 -22.95 -8.96
N LEU A 126 10.62 -22.81 -8.23
CA LEU A 126 11.79 -22.04 -8.67
C LEU A 126 12.28 -22.50 -10.07
N LYS A 127 12.32 -23.83 -10.31
CA LYS A 127 12.72 -24.40 -11.61
C LYS A 127 11.80 -23.91 -12.75
N GLN A 128 10.50 -23.91 -12.51
CA GLN A 128 9.51 -23.43 -13.49
C GLN A 128 9.64 -21.93 -13.75
N ARG A 129 9.90 -21.10 -12.73
CA ARG A 129 10.13 -19.67 -12.89
C ARG A 129 11.41 -19.40 -13.70
N LYS A 130 12.49 -20.11 -13.40
CA LYS A 130 13.74 -20.03 -14.18
C LYS A 130 13.52 -20.41 -15.63
N GLN A 131 12.73 -21.45 -15.89
CA GLN A 131 12.39 -21.87 -17.25
C GLN A 131 11.54 -20.83 -17.98
N ALA A 132 10.59 -20.19 -17.30
CA ALA A 132 9.77 -19.12 -17.89
C ALA A 132 10.66 -17.94 -18.34
N VAL A 133 11.67 -17.55 -17.54
CA VAL A 133 12.64 -16.51 -17.92
C VAL A 133 13.46 -16.94 -19.11
N ALA A 134 13.94 -18.19 -19.16
CA ALA A 134 14.65 -18.74 -20.32
C ALA A 134 13.78 -18.76 -21.59
N SER A 135 12.46 -18.78 -21.45
CA SER A 135 11.48 -18.72 -22.54
C SER A 135 10.96 -17.31 -22.84
N GLY A 136 11.58 -16.28 -22.28
CA GLY A 136 11.32 -14.87 -22.62
C GLY A 136 10.56 -14.04 -21.57
N ALA A 137 10.23 -14.59 -20.40
CA ALA A 137 9.70 -13.78 -19.31
C ALA A 137 10.79 -12.80 -18.82
N SER A 138 10.37 -11.61 -18.43
CA SER A 138 11.26 -10.52 -17.98
C SER A 138 11.75 -10.76 -16.55
N VAL A 139 10.88 -10.52 -15.57
CA VAL A 139 11.17 -10.65 -14.14
C VAL A 139 9.98 -11.30 -13.45
N PRO A 140 10.13 -12.51 -12.91
CA PRO A 140 9.11 -13.10 -12.06
C PRO A 140 8.85 -12.23 -10.82
N ILE A 141 7.61 -11.83 -10.62
CA ILE A 141 7.15 -11.08 -9.45
C ILE A 141 6.02 -11.85 -8.76
N ASN A 142 6.14 -12.03 -7.46
CA ASN A 142 5.08 -12.53 -6.59
C ASN A 142 4.44 -11.36 -5.83
N LEU A 143 3.20 -11.04 -6.15
CA LEU A 143 2.43 -10.03 -5.43
C LEU A 143 1.86 -10.65 -4.16
N LEU A 144 2.37 -10.25 -3.01
CA LEU A 144 1.94 -10.80 -1.73
C LEU A 144 0.52 -10.33 -1.38
N LYS A 145 -0.34 -11.28 -1.01
CA LYS A 145 -1.73 -11.00 -0.58
C LYS A 145 -1.80 -10.46 0.85
N SER A 146 -0.81 -9.64 1.24
CA SER A 146 -0.74 -9.06 2.57
C SER A 146 -1.22 -7.61 2.63
N ARG A 147 -1.79 -7.11 1.53
CA ARG A 147 -2.37 -5.78 1.49
C ARG A 147 -3.68 -5.75 2.27
N LEU A 148 -3.71 -4.92 3.29
CA LEU A 148 -4.95 -4.64 4.03
C LEU A 148 -5.93 -3.87 3.14
N PRO A 149 -7.25 -4.06 3.30
CA PRO A 149 -8.26 -3.20 2.65
C PRO A 149 -7.95 -1.72 2.94
N GLY A 150 -7.83 -0.89 1.89
CA GLY A 150 -7.41 0.52 2.00
C GLY A 150 -5.97 0.75 2.45
N GLY A 151 -5.20 -0.31 2.63
CA GLY A 151 -3.76 -0.22 2.88
C GLY A 151 -3.03 0.28 1.63
N LYS A 152 -1.97 1.07 1.84
CA LYS A 152 -1.16 1.62 0.74
C LYS A 152 0.03 0.75 0.37
N PHE A 153 0.45 -0.16 1.24
CA PHE A 153 1.57 -1.06 0.97
C PHE A 153 1.25 -2.08 -0.12
N LEU A 154 2.14 -2.17 -1.09
CA LEU A 154 2.12 -3.19 -2.15
C LEU A 154 3.39 -4.04 -2.03
N PRO A 155 3.40 -5.03 -1.11
CA PRO A 155 4.55 -5.90 -0.95
C PRO A 155 4.64 -6.92 -2.08
N SER A 156 5.85 -7.15 -2.57
CA SER A 156 6.13 -8.14 -3.59
C SER A 156 7.53 -8.76 -3.42
N VAL A 157 7.71 -9.94 -3.97
CA VAL A 157 9.02 -10.58 -4.09
C VAL A 157 9.38 -10.68 -5.56
N LEU A 158 10.55 -10.15 -5.90
CA LEU A 158 11.11 -10.17 -7.24
C LEU A 158 12.19 -11.23 -7.32
N GLU A 159 12.26 -11.96 -8.45
CA GLU A 159 13.39 -12.84 -8.79
C GLU A 159 14.10 -12.29 -10.02
N ILE A 160 15.29 -11.72 -9.81
CA ILE A 160 16.05 -11.04 -10.84
C ILE A 160 17.06 -12.01 -11.45
N TYR A 161 16.81 -12.46 -12.66
CA TYR A 161 17.68 -13.34 -13.44
C TYR A 161 18.52 -12.57 -14.46
N GLN A 162 18.01 -11.43 -14.91
CA GLN A 162 18.58 -10.52 -15.91
C GLN A 162 18.16 -9.09 -15.61
N SER A 163 18.67 -8.12 -16.34
CA SER A 163 18.24 -6.73 -16.17
C SER A 163 16.74 -6.58 -16.44
N SER A 164 16.04 -5.93 -15.51
CA SER A 164 14.64 -5.61 -15.70
C SER A 164 14.44 -4.46 -16.70
N PRO A 165 13.27 -4.32 -17.31
CA PRO A 165 12.90 -3.08 -17.96
C PRO A 165 12.99 -1.89 -16.97
N VAL A 166 13.31 -0.70 -17.50
CA VAL A 166 13.25 0.55 -16.74
C VAL A 166 11.78 0.90 -16.50
N ARG A 167 11.46 1.27 -15.27
CA ARG A 167 10.11 1.64 -14.83
C ARG A 167 10.15 2.94 -14.04
N ASN A 168 9.01 3.61 -13.99
CA ASN A 168 8.72 4.67 -13.04
C ASN A 168 7.23 4.63 -12.68
N HIS A 169 6.90 5.07 -11.49
CA HIS A 169 5.53 5.19 -10.99
C HIS A 169 5.47 6.19 -9.83
N VAL A 170 4.27 6.60 -9.45
CA VAL A 170 4.09 7.54 -8.32
C VAL A 170 4.35 6.81 -7.01
N GLY A 171 4.89 7.55 -6.01
CA GLY A 171 5.06 7.08 -4.64
C GLY A 171 6.50 6.79 -4.26
N GLU A 172 6.65 5.97 -3.23
CA GLU A 172 7.94 5.50 -2.71
C GLU A 172 8.10 4.00 -2.92
N GLU A 173 9.33 3.57 -3.11
CA GLU A 173 9.69 2.15 -3.11
C GLU A 173 10.85 1.89 -2.16
N PHE A 174 10.68 0.87 -1.32
CA PHE A 174 11.72 0.28 -0.50
C PHE A 174 12.07 -1.09 -1.08
N ALA A 175 13.35 -1.34 -1.31
CA ALA A 175 13.85 -2.62 -1.80
C ALA A 175 14.89 -3.19 -0.83
N TYR A 176 14.72 -4.46 -0.43
CA TYR A 176 15.61 -5.19 0.46
C TYR A 176 16.08 -6.48 -0.20
N VAL A 177 17.37 -6.73 -0.24
CA VAL A 177 17.94 -7.93 -0.84
C VAL A 177 17.80 -9.12 0.12
N LEU A 178 16.92 -10.05 -0.22
CA LEU A 178 16.68 -11.29 0.52
C LEU A 178 17.78 -12.33 0.26
N GLU A 179 18.29 -12.39 -0.98
CA GLU A 179 19.27 -13.39 -1.41
C GLU A 179 20.07 -12.87 -2.60
N GLY A 180 21.38 -13.14 -2.58
CA GLY A 180 22.30 -12.77 -3.65
C GLY A 180 22.82 -11.34 -3.57
N GLU A 181 23.20 -10.78 -4.70
CA GLU A 181 23.75 -9.43 -4.84
C GLU A 181 23.16 -8.79 -6.10
N GLY A 182 22.51 -7.63 -5.93
CA GLY A 182 21.82 -6.91 -6.99
C GLY A 182 22.39 -5.52 -7.26
N ILE A 183 22.09 -5.01 -8.43
CA ILE A 183 22.30 -3.61 -8.79
C ILE A 183 20.92 -2.98 -9.02
N ILE A 184 20.61 -1.96 -8.23
CA ILE A 184 19.42 -1.14 -8.41
C ILE A 184 19.86 0.18 -9.01
N THR A 185 19.39 0.48 -10.21
CA THR A 185 19.67 1.76 -10.87
C THR A 185 18.47 2.68 -10.61
N VAL A 186 18.73 3.89 -10.09
CA VAL A 186 17.73 4.94 -9.87
C VAL A 186 18.23 6.21 -10.56
N GLY A 187 17.47 6.70 -11.53
CA GLY A 187 17.96 7.73 -12.45
C GLY A 187 19.27 7.27 -13.12
N ASN A 188 20.33 8.05 -12.93
CA ASN A 188 21.66 7.75 -13.51
C ASN A 188 22.61 7.07 -12.51
N LYS A 189 22.15 6.73 -11.29
CA LYS A 189 23.00 6.17 -10.24
C LYS A 189 22.77 4.68 -10.07
N LYS A 190 23.87 3.91 -10.00
CA LYS A 190 23.84 2.47 -9.72
C LYS A 190 24.17 2.23 -8.26
N HIS A 191 23.30 1.52 -7.57
CA HIS A 191 23.46 1.10 -6.18
C HIS A 191 23.64 -0.41 -6.15
N ARG A 192 24.81 -0.85 -5.74
CA ARG A 192 25.12 -2.29 -5.58
C ARG A 192 24.79 -2.70 -4.16
N LEU A 193 23.90 -3.67 -4.00
CA LEU A 193 23.40 -4.12 -2.72
C LEU A 193 23.59 -5.63 -2.57
N LYS A 194 24.10 -6.02 -1.41
CA LYS A 194 24.25 -7.41 -0.97
C LYS A 194 23.06 -7.87 -0.15
N GLN A 195 22.97 -9.16 0.07
CA GLN A 195 22.00 -9.74 1.00
C GLN A 195 22.03 -9.01 2.35
N GLY A 196 20.86 -8.62 2.85
CA GLY A 196 20.67 -7.86 4.08
C GLY A 196 20.73 -6.35 3.91
N GLU A 197 21.06 -5.84 2.72
CA GLU A 197 21.10 -4.41 2.44
C GLU A 197 19.81 -3.93 1.75
N SER A 198 19.50 -2.65 1.90
CA SER A 198 18.28 -2.04 1.36
C SER A 198 18.53 -0.66 0.78
N ILE A 199 17.57 -0.21 -0.01
CA ILE A 199 17.48 1.13 -0.56
C ILE A 199 16.04 1.61 -0.50
N THR A 200 15.84 2.91 -0.27
CA THR A 200 14.56 3.60 -0.42
C THR A 200 14.73 4.72 -1.43
N PHE A 201 13.77 4.86 -2.32
CA PHE A 201 13.84 5.89 -3.36
C PHE A 201 12.44 6.34 -3.80
N TRP A 202 12.39 7.54 -4.41
CA TRP A 202 11.19 8.03 -5.06
C TRP A 202 10.98 7.28 -6.37
N SER A 203 9.87 6.56 -6.46
CA SER A 203 9.58 5.70 -7.61
C SER A 203 9.24 6.48 -8.89
N ALA A 204 9.04 7.80 -8.80
CA ALA A 204 8.92 8.68 -9.96
C ALA A 204 10.22 8.76 -10.77
N GLU A 205 11.38 8.50 -10.13
CA GLU A 205 12.65 8.35 -10.82
C GLU A 205 12.68 7.05 -11.62
N PRO A 206 13.15 7.08 -12.88
CA PRO A 206 13.34 5.87 -13.67
C PRO A 206 14.27 4.89 -12.95
N HIS A 207 13.81 3.66 -12.74
CA HIS A 207 14.59 2.67 -12.01
C HIS A 207 14.52 1.28 -12.65
N SER A 208 15.53 0.47 -12.37
CA SER A 208 15.64 -0.91 -12.85
C SER A 208 16.47 -1.77 -11.90
N TYR A 209 16.32 -3.08 -12.03
CA TYR A 209 16.99 -4.09 -11.22
C TYR A 209 17.83 -4.99 -12.11
N ALA A 210 19.02 -5.37 -11.66
CA ALA A 210 19.88 -6.31 -12.35
C ALA A 210 20.64 -7.19 -11.34
N PRO A 211 21.04 -8.43 -11.70
CA PRO A 211 21.97 -9.18 -10.89
C PRO A 211 23.37 -8.55 -11.01
N ALA A 212 24.14 -8.53 -9.92
CA ALA A 212 25.53 -8.06 -9.94
C ALA A 212 26.44 -9.06 -10.66
N ASP A 213 26.10 -10.34 -10.61
CA ASP A 213 26.77 -11.44 -11.31
C ASP A 213 25.72 -12.30 -12.04
N PRO A 214 25.71 -12.33 -13.38
CA PRO A 214 24.74 -13.13 -14.14
C PRO A 214 24.86 -14.64 -13.91
N LYS A 215 25.92 -15.11 -13.32
CA LYS A 215 26.11 -16.54 -12.98
C LYS A 215 25.49 -16.91 -11.63
N LYS A 216 25.21 -15.90 -10.78
CA LYS A 216 24.67 -16.07 -9.43
C LYS A 216 23.23 -15.58 -9.36
N VAL A 217 22.34 -16.25 -10.06
CA VAL A 217 20.92 -15.88 -10.18
C VAL A 217 19.98 -16.99 -9.70
N PRO A 218 18.79 -16.67 -9.19
CA PRO A 218 18.22 -15.32 -9.11
C PRO A 218 18.77 -14.50 -7.94
N VAL A 219 18.76 -13.19 -8.07
CA VAL A 219 18.78 -12.29 -6.91
C VAL A 219 17.33 -12.11 -6.46
N ARG A 220 17.06 -12.32 -5.16
CA ARG A 220 15.72 -12.15 -4.60
C ARG A 220 15.61 -10.86 -3.83
N ILE A 221 14.60 -10.08 -4.16
CA ILE A 221 14.37 -8.75 -3.58
C ILE A 221 12.95 -8.69 -3.04
N LEU A 222 12.80 -8.27 -1.78
CA LEU A 222 11.53 -7.79 -1.24
C LEU A 222 11.37 -6.34 -1.65
N SER A 223 10.34 -6.04 -2.42
CA SER A 223 9.94 -4.68 -2.74
C SER A 223 8.67 -4.33 -1.98
N LEU A 224 8.68 -3.15 -1.34
CA LEU A 224 7.51 -2.52 -0.74
C LEU A 224 7.25 -1.22 -1.48
N ARG A 225 6.17 -1.15 -2.20
CA ARG A 225 5.74 0.05 -2.89
C ARG A 225 4.58 0.71 -2.13
N ILE A 226 4.63 2.02 -2.02
CA ILE A 226 3.54 2.85 -1.50
C ILE A 226 3.09 3.75 -2.63
N ASP A 227 1.88 3.52 -3.13
CA ASP A 227 1.27 4.42 -4.11
C ASP A 227 0.79 5.67 -3.36
N GLY A 228 1.15 6.85 -3.86
CA GLY A 228 0.84 8.16 -3.29
C GLY A 228 -0.65 8.53 -3.36
#